data_89bc6c3d96ac08194b3b649129ae2f9d
#
_entry.id   89bc6c3d96ac08194b3b649129ae2f9d
#
_cell.length_a   1.000
_cell.length_b   1.000
_cell.length_c   1.000
_cell.angle_alpha   90.00
_cell.angle_beta   90.00
_cell.angle_gamma   90.00
#
_symmetry.space_group_name_H-M   'P 1'
#
loop_
_entity.id
_entity.type
_entity.pdbx_description
1 polymer ?
#
loop_
_entity_poly.entity_id
_entity_poly.type
_entity_poly.pdbx_seq_one_letter_code
_entity_poly.pdbx_strand_id
1 'polypeptide(L)'
;MRTWYDNALNVIWTEAYPNMEQTMQMENKAVYLDPFRYNEFEGFNSHNHIVVTEVGDGTSVVEVKLVQESLNPLGMAHGGLIFTLCDVATGVAARTGGRITVTLDSNIHFLRRAKDTEKLVARGRVVKAGRTTGLVTAEVFDDTDKLIATADMTVYYVDENTYTDSAAQK
;
A
#
# COMPACT_ATOMS: atom_id res chain seq x y z
N MET A 1 28.75 -4.91 21.57
CA MET A 1 27.42 -4.80 22.19
C MET A 1 26.37 -4.50 21.12
N ARG A 2 26.41 -5.16 19.97
CA ARG A 2 25.48 -4.98 18.80
C ARG A 2 24.89 -6.29 18.28
N THR A 3 25.25 -7.45 18.83
CA THR A 3 24.96 -8.76 18.21
C THR A 3 23.71 -9.48 18.73
N TRP A 4 23.06 -8.99 19.77
CA TRP A 4 21.90 -9.71 20.36
C TRP A 4 20.54 -9.31 19.76
N TYR A 5 20.41 -8.09 19.26
CA TYR A 5 19.13 -7.64 18.66
C TYR A 5 18.92 -8.15 17.23
N ASP A 6 20.00 -8.24 16.43
CA ASP A 6 19.88 -8.65 15.02
C ASP A 6 19.55 -10.14 14.86
N ASN A 7 20.09 -11.01 15.75
CA ASN A 7 19.84 -12.45 15.66
C ASN A 7 18.42 -12.85 16.14
N ALA A 8 17.90 -12.21 17.19
CA ALA A 8 16.59 -12.54 17.72
C ALA A 8 15.45 -12.10 16.77
N LEU A 9 15.58 -10.93 16.16
CA LEU A 9 14.61 -10.44 15.18
C LEU A 9 14.63 -11.28 13.90
N ASN A 10 15.81 -11.61 13.38
CA ASN A 10 15.93 -12.47 12.18
C ASN A 10 15.36 -13.89 12.42
N VAL A 11 15.58 -14.48 13.60
CA VAL A 11 15.01 -15.80 13.93
C VAL A 11 13.48 -15.73 14.02
N ILE A 12 12.93 -14.70 14.65
CA ILE A 12 11.47 -14.54 14.76
C ILE A 12 10.82 -14.32 13.38
N TRP A 13 11.45 -13.53 12.51
CA TRP A 13 10.91 -13.26 11.17
C TRP A 13 11.03 -14.45 10.24
N THR A 14 12.14 -15.21 10.26
CA THR A 14 12.31 -16.41 9.43
C THR A 14 11.44 -17.58 9.87
N GLU A 15 11.14 -17.73 11.16
CA GLU A 15 10.20 -18.74 11.66
C GLU A 15 8.74 -18.38 11.37
N ALA A 16 8.37 -17.09 11.48
CA ALA A 16 7.02 -16.62 11.19
C ALA A 16 6.72 -16.54 9.68
N TYR A 17 7.73 -16.30 8.86
CA TYR A 17 7.61 -16.13 7.41
C TYR A 17 8.75 -16.86 6.67
N PRO A 18 8.74 -18.18 6.62
CA PRO A 18 9.85 -18.99 6.07
C PRO A 18 10.14 -18.74 4.58
N ASN A 19 9.22 -18.11 3.87
CA ASN A 19 9.37 -17.75 2.45
C ASN A 19 9.75 -16.28 2.22
N MET A 20 9.96 -15.49 3.28
CA MET A 20 10.19 -14.06 3.15
C MET A 20 11.51 -13.74 2.42
N GLU A 21 12.57 -14.51 2.67
CA GLU A 21 13.83 -14.38 1.92
C GLU A 21 13.68 -14.77 0.44
N GLN A 22 12.87 -15.79 0.13
CA GLN A 22 12.57 -16.18 -1.25
C GLN A 22 11.64 -15.15 -1.93
N THR A 23 10.74 -14.56 -1.18
CA THR A 23 9.83 -13.50 -1.66
C THR A 23 10.58 -12.19 -1.89
N MET A 24 11.67 -11.93 -1.16
CA MET A 24 12.53 -10.76 -1.36
C MET A 24 13.61 -10.95 -2.43
N GLN A 25 13.89 -12.19 -2.86
CA GLN A 25 14.83 -12.44 -3.95
C GLN A 25 14.19 -12.22 -5.32
N MET A 26 14.48 -11.08 -5.90
CA MET A 26 14.74 -10.76 -7.34
C MET A 26 13.80 -11.22 -8.46
N GLU A 27 12.91 -12.19 -8.30
CA GLU A 27 11.82 -12.39 -9.27
C GLU A 27 10.78 -11.27 -9.23
N ASN A 28 10.92 -10.38 -8.26
CA ASN A 28 9.90 -9.42 -7.83
C ASN A 28 10.01 -8.01 -8.41
N LYS A 29 11.05 -7.66 -9.18
CA LYS A 29 11.07 -6.33 -9.83
C LYS A 29 9.84 -6.15 -10.74
N ALA A 30 9.47 -7.19 -11.48
CA ALA A 30 8.27 -7.19 -12.31
C ALA A 30 6.98 -7.10 -11.50
N VAL A 31 6.93 -7.69 -10.29
CA VAL A 31 5.76 -7.62 -9.39
C VAL A 31 5.55 -6.21 -8.86
N TYR A 32 6.63 -5.51 -8.49
CA TYR A 32 6.53 -4.14 -7.99
C TYR A 32 6.16 -3.13 -9.07
N LEU A 33 6.45 -3.44 -10.34
CA LEU A 33 6.16 -2.56 -11.48
C LEU A 33 4.84 -2.92 -12.17
N ASP A 34 4.33 -4.16 -11.98
CA ASP A 34 3.01 -4.56 -12.42
C ASP A 34 2.00 -4.42 -11.26
N PRO A 35 1.16 -3.37 -11.29
CA PRO A 35 0.24 -3.11 -10.19
C PRO A 35 -0.81 -4.19 -9.98
N PHE A 36 -1.16 -4.99 -10.99
CA PHE A 36 -2.11 -6.10 -10.84
C PHE A 36 -1.49 -7.30 -10.11
N ARG A 37 -0.19 -7.54 -10.29
CA ARG A 37 0.53 -8.57 -9.53
C ARG A 37 0.64 -8.26 -8.04
N TYR A 38 0.30 -7.02 -7.65
CA TYR A 38 0.18 -6.64 -6.25
C TYR A 38 -0.88 -7.47 -5.50
N ASN A 39 -1.89 -7.96 -6.22
CA ASN A 39 -2.92 -8.84 -5.65
C ASN A 39 -2.44 -10.28 -5.43
N GLU A 40 -1.33 -10.68 -6.07
CA GLU A 40 -0.75 -12.02 -5.95
C GLU A 40 0.11 -12.15 -4.67
N PHE A 41 0.49 -11.02 -4.06
CA PHE A 41 1.32 -11.02 -2.87
C PHE A 41 0.51 -11.33 -1.62
N GLU A 42 0.83 -12.48 -0.99
CA GLU A 42 0.27 -12.86 0.30
C GLU A 42 0.94 -12.05 1.42
N GLY A 43 0.28 -11.01 1.91
CA GLY A 43 0.79 -10.12 2.93
C GLY A 43 -0.29 -9.25 3.54
N PHE A 44 0.07 -8.06 3.97
CA PHE A 44 -0.82 -7.15 4.67
C PHE A 44 -2.11 -6.83 3.89
N ASN A 45 -2.01 -6.61 2.58
CA ASN A 45 -3.17 -6.27 1.76
C ASN A 45 -4.12 -7.46 1.58
N SER A 46 -3.61 -8.65 1.26
CA SER A 46 -4.44 -9.85 1.13
C SER A 46 -5.11 -10.21 2.46
N HIS A 47 -4.39 -10.08 3.59
CA HIS A 47 -4.93 -10.29 4.93
C HIS A 47 -6.09 -9.32 5.25
N ASN A 48 -6.01 -8.09 4.77
CA ASN A 48 -7.06 -7.07 4.96
C ASN A 48 -8.08 -7.03 3.82
N HIS A 49 -8.09 -8.01 2.90
CA HIS A 49 -9.01 -8.09 1.77
C HIS A 49 -8.96 -6.89 0.82
N ILE A 50 -7.80 -6.25 0.73
CA ILE A 50 -7.56 -5.09 -0.15
C ILE A 50 -7.14 -5.59 -1.52
N VAL A 51 -7.85 -5.15 -2.57
CA VAL A 51 -7.65 -5.58 -3.95
C VAL A 51 -7.50 -4.37 -4.86
N VAL A 52 -6.49 -4.39 -5.72
CA VAL A 52 -6.33 -3.43 -6.82
C VAL A 52 -7.24 -3.90 -7.96
N THR A 53 -8.21 -3.08 -8.34
CA THR A 53 -9.23 -3.43 -9.36
C THR A 53 -8.99 -2.75 -10.69
N GLU A 54 -8.41 -1.55 -10.69
CA GLU A 54 -8.10 -0.82 -11.92
C GLU A 54 -6.75 -0.11 -11.80
N VAL A 55 -6.05 -0.03 -12.92
CA VAL A 55 -4.79 0.69 -13.07
C VAL A 55 -4.78 1.43 -14.41
N GLY A 56 -4.47 2.72 -14.37
CA GLY A 56 -4.34 3.56 -15.55
C GLY A 56 -3.06 4.39 -15.49
N ASP A 57 -2.81 5.25 -16.48
CA ASP A 57 -1.65 6.15 -16.48
C ASP A 57 -1.77 7.17 -15.35
N GLY A 58 -0.98 7.00 -14.30
CA GLY A 58 -1.01 7.83 -13.10
C GLY A 58 -2.28 7.67 -12.25
N THR A 59 -3.06 6.62 -12.44
CA THR A 59 -4.32 6.37 -11.71
C THR A 59 -4.44 4.95 -11.22
N SER A 60 -5.25 4.74 -10.17
CA SER A 60 -5.58 3.42 -9.65
C SER A 60 -6.94 3.40 -8.98
N VAL A 61 -7.55 2.21 -8.92
CA VAL A 61 -8.70 1.93 -8.07
C VAL A 61 -8.38 0.74 -7.19
N VAL A 62 -8.65 0.89 -5.90
CA VAL A 62 -8.41 -0.12 -4.87
C VAL A 62 -9.68 -0.29 -4.07
N GLU A 63 -10.11 -1.53 -3.88
CA GLU A 63 -11.33 -1.84 -3.15
C GLU A 63 -11.04 -2.71 -1.93
N VAL A 64 -11.89 -2.59 -0.92
CA VAL A 64 -11.96 -3.53 0.20
C VAL A 64 -13.42 -3.86 0.50
N LYS A 65 -13.70 -5.16 0.63
CA LYS A 65 -14.95 -5.61 1.21
C LYS A 65 -14.85 -5.55 2.74
N LEU A 66 -15.79 -4.90 3.40
CA LEU A 66 -15.79 -4.78 4.85
C LEU A 66 -16.28 -6.09 5.50
N VAL A 67 -15.52 -6.54 6.47
CA VAL A 67 -15.82 -7.69 7.32
C VAL A 67 -15.79 -7.22 8.77
N GLN A 68 -16.19 -8.07 9.73
CA GLN A 68 -16.23 -7.69 11.14
C GLN A 68 -14.88 -7.15 11.66
N GLU A 69 -13.78 -7.73 11.20
CA GLU A 69 -12.39 -7.35 11.55
C GLU A 69 -11.97 -6.00 10.97
N SER A 70 -12.70 -5.51 9.96
CA SER A 70 -12.49 -4.19 9.34
C SER A 70 -13.06 -3.05 10.18
N LEU A 71 -13.86 -3.37 11.20
CA LEU A 71 -14.64 -2.38 11.95
C LEU A 71 -13.95 -1.96 13.26
N ASN A 72 -14.19 -0.73 13.63
CA ASN A 72 -13.84 -0.22 14.97
C ASN A 72 -14.95 -0.57 16.00
N PRO A 73 -14.74 -0.33 17.31
CA PRO A 73 -15.74 -0.64 18.33
C PRO A 73 -17.08 0.07 18.18
N LEU A 74 -17.18 1.09 17.32
CA LEU A 74 -18.41 1.82 17.01
C LEU A 74 -19.17 1.23 15.81
N GLY A 75 -18.70 0.11 15.24
CA GLY A 75 -19.30 -0.55 14.09
C GLY A 75 -19.12 0.22 12.78
N MET A 76 -18.05 1.01 12.67
CA MET A 76 -17.69 1.76 11.46
C MET A 76 -16.36 1.22 10.92
N ALA A 77 -16.09 1.39 9.62
CA ALA A 77 -14.79 1.06 9.06
C ALA A 77 -13.67 1.74 9.86
N HIS A 78 -12.65 0.95 10.23
CA HIS A 78 -11.54 1.45 11.03
C HIS A 78 -10.74 2.50 10.26
N GLY A 79 -10.38 3.61 10.90
CA GLY A 79 -9.61 4.68 10.27
C GLY A 79 -8.27 4.22 9.71
N GLY A 80 -7.62 3.24 10.37
CA GLY A 80 -6.40 2.62 9.86
C GLY A 80 -6.61 1.88 8.54
N LEU A 81 -7.74 1.20 8.34
CA LEU A 81 -8.07 0.57 7.07
C LEU A 81 -8.28 1.61 5.96
N ILE A 82 -9.00 2.70 6.28
CA ILE A 82 -9.22 3.81 5.32
C ILE A 82 -7.88 4.44 4.94
N PHE A 83 -6.97 4.66 5.91
CA PHE A 83 -5.62 5.13 5.64
C PHE A 83 -4.85 4.18 4.73
N THR A 84 -4.90 2.88 5.02
CA THR A 84 -4.24 1.86 4.18
C THR A 84 -4.75 1.86 2.75
N LEU A 85 -6.06 2.01 2.54
CA LEU A 85 -6.62 2.12 1.20
C LEU A 85 -6.06 3.33 0.44
N CYS A 86 -5.90 4.48 1.11
CA CYS A 86 -5.27 5.64 0.52
C CYS A 86 -3.81 5.38 0.15
N ASP A 87 -3.04 4.76 1.06
CA ASP A 87 -1.62 4.44 0.85
C ASP A 87 -1.43 3.46 -0.31
N VAL A 88 -2.21 2.39 -0.35
CA VAL A 88 -2.17 1.43 -1.46
C VAL A 88 -2.54 2.09 -2.78
N ALA A 89 -3.63 2.86 -2.82
CA ALA A 89 -4.08 3.51 -4.05
C ALA A 89 -3.04 4.52 -4.56
N THR A 90 -2.46 5.35 -3.69
CA THR A 90 -1.44 6.32 -4.09
C THR A 90 -0.15 5.64 -4.54
N GLY A 91 0.29 4.59 -3.82
CA GLY A 91 1.47 3.81 -4.17
C GLY A 91 1.33 3.11 -5.52
N VAL A 92 0.17 2.48 -5.79
CA VAL A 92 -0.13 1.85 -7.08
C VAL A 92 -0.15 2.88 -8.20
N ALA A 93 -0.88 4.00 -8.04
CA ALA A 93 -0.92 5.07 -9.04
C ALA A 93 0.47 5.61 -9.36
N ALA A 94 1.32 5.84 -8.35
CA ALA A 94 2.67 6.35 -8.54
C ALA A 94 3.59 5.39 -9.31
N ARG A 95 3.37 4.07 -9.18
CA ARG A 95 4.18 3.03 -9.85
C ARG A 95 3.83 2.84 -11.31
N THR A 96 2.70 3.31 -11.79
CA THR A 96 2.30 3.21 -13.21
C THR A 96 3.32 3.85 -14.14
N GLY A 97 4.11 4.81 -13.66
CA GLY A 97 5.25 5.39 -14.37
C GLY A 97 6.50 4.50 -14.44
N GLY A 98 6.43 3.21 -14.03
CA GLY A 98 7.54 2.25 -14.12
C GLY A 98 8.65 2.46 -13.09
N ARG A 99 8.39 3.15 -11.98
CA ARG A 99 9.35 3.41 -10.90
C ARG A 99 8.90 2.82 -9.58
N ILE A 100 9.84 2.26 -8.81
CA ILE A 100 9.57 1.81 -7.44
C ILE A 100 9.36 3.02 -6.55
N THR A 101 8.35 2.97 -5.70
CA THR A 101 8.00 4.06 -4.78
C THR A 101 7.87 3.59 -3.35
N VAL A 102 8.23 4.46 -2.41
CA VAL A 102 7.91 4.34 -0.99
C VAL A 102 7.25 5.63 -0.51
N THR A 103 6.33 5.52 0.43
CA THR A 103 5.65 6.69 1.01
C THR A 103 6.61 7.41 1.95
N LEU A 104 6.79 8.72 1.76
CA LEU A 104 7.59 9.58 2.63
C LEU A 104 6.75 10.29 3.68
N ASP A 105 5.61 10.81 3.25
CA ASP A 105 4.72 11.63 4.05
C ASP A 105 3.30 11.44 3.60
N SER A 106 2.36 11.56 4.52
CA SER A 106 0.95 11.39 4.24
C SER A 106 0.10 12.27 5.14
N ASN A 107 -0.91 12.87 4.53
CA ASN A 107 -1.95 13.61 5.23
C ASN A 107 -3.32 13.07 4.81
N ILE A 108 -4.18 12.79 5.79
CA ILE A 108 -5.52 12.26 5.54
C ILE A 108 -6.58 13.08 6.27
N HIS A 109 -7.69 13.31 5.61
CA HIS A 109 -8.88 13.94 6.16
C HIS A 109 -10.05 12.96 6.15
N PHE A 110 -10.52 12.58 7.32
CA PHE A 110 -11.73 11.78 7.47
C PHE A 110 -12.95 12.72 7.47
N LEU A 111 -13.72 12.69 6.38
CA LEU A 111 -14.81 13.64 6.13
C LEU A 111 -16.14 13.10 6.63
N ARG A 112 -16.33 11.78 6.55
CA ARG A 112 -17.56 11.09 6.95
C ARG A 112 -17.28 9.75 7.57
N ARG A 113 -18.18 9.30 8.43
CA ARG A 113 -18.17 7.93 8.95
C ARG A 113 -18.58 6.95 7.86
N ALA A 114 -17.80 5.90 7.67
CA ALA A 114 -18.15 4.75 6.83
C ALA A 114 -18.85 3.70 7.71
N LYS A 115 -20.17 3.78 7.76
CA LYS A 115 -21.04 2.88 8.53
C LYS A 115 -22.19 2.40 7.64
N ASP A 116 -22.65 1.18 7.85
CA ASP A 116 -23.72 0.57 7.08
C ASP A 116 -23.41 0.51 5.55
N THR A 117 -22.14 0.23 5.24
CA THR A 117 -21.62 0.05 3.89
C THR A 117 -20.92 -1.30 3.78
N GLU A 118 -21.02 -1.97 2.63
CA GLU A 118 -20.42 -3.30 2.43
C GLU A 118 -18.99 -3.22 1.92
N LYS A 119 -18.61 -2.12 1.25
CA LYS A 119 -17.28 -1.92 0.71
C LYS A 119 -16.82 -0.46 0.72
N LEU A 120 -15.51 -0.28 0.63
CA LEU A 120 -14.91 1.01 0.35
C LEU A 120 -14.08 0.93 -0.94
N VAL A 121 -14.06 2.04 -1.67
CA VAL A 121 -13.32 2.20 -2.93
C VAL A 121 -12.41 3.40 -2.81
N ALA A 122 -11.09 3.20 -2.95
CA ALA A 122 -10.11 4.27 -3.02
C ALA A 122 -9.69 4.52 -4.47
N ARG A 123 -9.69 5.78 -4.89
CA ARG A 123 -9.24 6.23 -6.21
C ARG A 123 -7.97 7.05 -6.04
N GLY A 124 -6.83 6.51 -6.50
CA GLY A 124 -5.52 7.16 -6.47
C GLY A 124 -5.24 7.92 -7.77
N ARG A 125 -4.57 9.08 -7.67
CA ARG A 125 -4.17 9.86 -8.84
C ARG A 125 -2.88 10.63 -8.60
N VAL A 126 -1.93 10.49 -9.52
CA VAL A 126 -0.69 11.29 -9.55
C VAL A 126 -1.04 12.74 -9.89
N VAL A 127 -0.67 13.66 -8.99
CA VAL A 127 -0.78 15.10 -9.22
C VAL A 127 0.49 15.61 -9.91
N LYS A 128 1.65 15.14 -9.45
CA LYS A 128 2.95 15.50 -10.01
C LYS A 128 3.96 14.37 -9.77
N ALA A 129 4.61 13.92 -10.81
CA ALA A 129 5.78 13.04 -10.74
C ALA A 129 7.05 13.87 -11.00
N GLY A 130 7.88 14.05 -9.98
CA GLY A 130 9.19 14.69 -10.09
C GLY A 130 10.30 13.66 -10.35
N ARG A 131 11.56 14.11 -10.28
CA ARG A 131 12.72 13.24 -10.43
C ARG A 131 12.90 12.31 -9.22
N THR A 132 12.77 12.84 -8.03
CA THR A 132 13.05 12.16 -6.75
C THR A 132 11.78 11.90 -5.96
N THR A 133 10.81 12.79 -6.00
CA THR A 133 9.55 12.70 -5.26
C THR A 133 8.36 12.94 -6.18
N GLY A 134 7.20 12.42 -5.78
CA GLY A 134 5.91 12.68 -6.42
C GLY A 134 4.87 13.06 -5.38
N LEU A 135 3.88 13.84 -5.82
CA LEU A 135 2.67 14.12 -5.06
C LEU A 135 1.53 13.31 -5.67
N VAL A 136 0.84 12.55 -4.84
CA VAL A 136 -0.26 11.68 -5.24
C VAL A 136 -1.43 11.90 -4.30
N THR A 137 -2.65 11.95 -4.82
CA THR A 137 -3.86 12.08 -4.02
C THR A 137 -4.69 10.81 -4.06
N ALA A 138 -5.48 10.57 -3.02
CA ALA A 138 -6.49 9.53 -3.00
C ALA A 138 -7.80 10.06 -2.42
N GLU A 139 -8.90 9.52 -2.93
CA GLU A 139 -10.25 9.74 -2.42
C GLU A 139 -10.89 8.40 -2.12
N VAL A 140 -11.51 8.26 -0.96
CA VAL A 140 -12.19 7.03 -0.53
C VAL A 140 -13.70 7.25 -0.53
N PHE A 141 -14.41 6.35 -1.16
CA PHE A 141 -15.87 6.36 -1.29
C PHE A 141 -16.49 5.11 -0.66
N ASP A 142 -17.73 5.22 -0.20
CA ASP A 142 -18.55 4.08 0.16
C ASP A 142 -19.27 3.48 -1.09
N ASP A 143 -20.02 2.41 -0.88
CA ASP A 143 -20.78 1.71 -1.93
C ASP A 143 -21.94 2.53 -2.54
N THR A 144 -22.26 3.69 -1.96
CA THR A 144 -23.22 4.67 -2.49
C THR A 144 -22.55 5.87 -3.16
N ASP A 145 -21.23 5.77 -3.44
CA ASP A 145 -20.38 6.83 -4.03
C ASP A 145 -20.30 8.11 -3.18
N LYS A 146 -20.46 7.98 -1.86
CA LYS A 146 -20.24 9.08 -0.93
C LYS A 146 -18.76 9.18 -0.58
N LEU A 147 -18.20 10.39 -0.69
CA LEU A 147 -16.83 10.66 -0.28
C LEU A 147 -16.66 10.53 1.24
N ILE A 148 -15.84 9.60 1.68
CA ILE A 148 -15.56 9.25 3.09
C ILE A 148 -14.30 9.95 3.58
N ALA A 149 -13.22 9.89 2.79
CA ALA A 149 -11.93 10.49 3.14
C ALA A 149 -11.19 10.99 1.89
N THR A 150 -10.28 11.93 2.11
CA THR A 150 -9.30 12.36 1.11
C THR A 150 -7.91 12.28 1.72
N ALA A 151 -6.91 11.99 0.89
CA ALA A 151 -5.51 12.00 1.30
C ALA A 151 -4.63 12.63 0.23
N ASP A 152 -3.54 13.23 0.66
CA ASP A 152 -2.41 13.58 -0.16
C ASP A 152 -1.16 12.91 0.42
N MET A 153 -0.34 12.33 -0.46
CA MET A 153 0.85 11.60 -0.08
C MET A 153 2.03 12.01 -0.94
N THR A 154 3.16 12.23 -0.28
CA THR A 154 4.43 12.39 -0.95
C THR A 154 5.10 11.02 -1.04
N VAL A 155 5.42 10.60 -2.26
CA VAL A 155 6.18 9.39 -2.52
C VAL A 155 7.62 9.73 -2.88
N TYR A 156 8.54 8.87 -2.50
CA TYR A 156 9.94 8.87 -2.95
C TYR A 156 10.12 7.81 -4.02
N TYR A 157 10.74 8.17 -5.13
CA TYR A 157 11.13 7.23 -6.18
C TYR A 157 12.48 6.62 -5.83
N VAL A 158 12.47 5.34 -5.50
CA VAL A 158 13.68 4.59 -5.15
C VAL A 158 14.52 4.35 -6.40
N ASP A 159 15.82 4.64 -6.31
CA ASP A 159 16.77 4.29 -7.38
C ASP A 159 16.92 2.75 -7.40
N GLU A 160 16.77 2.17 -8.60
CA GLU A 160 16.85 0.73 -8.81
C GLU A 160 18.18 0.14 -8.30
N ASN A 161 19.29 0.87 -8.44
CA ASN A 161 20.60 0.43 -7.99
C ASN A 161 20.70 0.34 -6.46
N THR A 162 20.01 1.22 -5.74
CA THR A 162 20.00 1.21 -4.26
C THR A 162 19.26 0.00 -3.69
N TYR A 163 18.24 -0.48 -4.41
CA TYR A 163 17.44 -1.63 -3.96
C TYR A 163 18.18 -2.97 -4.17
N THR A 164 18.98 -3.09 -5.24
CA THR A 164 19.76 -4.30 -5.54
C THR A 164 21.01 -4.45 -4.67
N ASP A 165 21.67 -3.35 -4.28
CA ASP A 165 22.90 -3.39 -3.47
C ASP A 165 22.64 -3.81 -2.02
N SER A 166 21.48 -3.51 -1.46
CA SER A 166 21.13 -3.93 -0.09
C SER A 166 20.86 -5.44 0.03
N ALA A 167 20.46 -6.09 -1.06
CA ALA A 167 20.25 -7.54 -1.12
C ALA A 167 21.55 -8.34 -1.39
N ALA A 168 22.57 -7.70 -1.98
CA ALA A 168 23.85 -8.34 -2.32
C ALA A 168 24.91 -8.26 -1.19
N GLN A 169 24.64 -7.53 -0.10
CA GLN A 169 25.60 -7.32 1.00
C GLN A 169 25.28 -8.12 2.29
N LYS A 170 24.45 -9.17 2.19
CA LYS A 170 24.17 -10.05 3.34
C LYS A 170 24.58 -11.48 3.08
#